data_c164ceb1e8b49992f7c5b1c9064180ad
#
_entry.id   c164ceb1e8b49992f7c5b1c9064180ad
#
_cell.length_a   1.000
_cell.length_b   1.000
_cell.length_c   1.000
_cell.angle_alpha   90.00
_cell.angle_beta   90.00
_cell.angle_gamma   90.00
#
_symmetry.space_group_name_H-M   'P 1'
#
loop_
_entity.id
_entity.type
_entity.pdbx_description
1 polymer ?
#
loop_
_entity_poly.entity_id
_entity_poly.type
_entity_poly.pdbx_seq_one_letter_code
_entity_poly.pdbx_strand_id
1 'polypeptide(L)'
;MTGDPSLPASRALTSGMPPWGKVIVALLIMVAAVVVWVLDDWLSESFTVDTRNRAELRLVLYAGNIEAELQRTQVVPILLSRDPILREALESGNYATTPQLLIGLQSDVGAASIELLDTSGRVVAATDRVRLGVNRSTDPLFVDGRRASETIFAVQQRDSGGYGFAYARAIRVGSQVLGV
;
A
#
# COMPACT_ATOMS: atom_id res chain seq x y z
N MET A 1 34.38 54.25 -27.89
CA MET A 1 33.67 54.02 -29.14
C MET A 1 32.76 52.88 -28.86
N THR A 2 31.66 53.10 -28.15
CA THR A 2 30.32 53.57 -28.51
C THR A 2 29.71 52.82 -29.68
N GLY A 3 28.76 52.02 -29.39
CA GLY A 3 27.88 51.38 -30.31
C GLY A 3 26.77 50.69 -29.56
N ASP A 4 25.77 51.44 -29.14
CA ASP A 4 24.49 51.00 -28.65
C ASP A 4 23.61 50.67 -29.87
N PRO A 5 23.01 49.45 -29.95
CA PRO A 5 21.89 49.21 -30.84
C PRO A 5 20.60 49.15 -30.05
N SER A 6 19.99 50.28 -29.84
CA SER A 6 18.56 50.39 -29.47
C SER A 6 17.69 49.72 -30.53
N LEU A 7 16.99 48.69 -30.16
CA LEU A 7 15.92 48.07 -30.91
C LEU A 7 14.65 48.95 -30.86
N PRO A 8 14.11 49.35 -31.99
CA PRO A 8 12.73 49.81 -32.08
C PRO A 8 11.90 48.79 -32.83
N ALA A 9 11.17 47.98 -32.15
CA ALA A 9 10.19 47.17 -32.84
C ALA A 9 8.91 47.04 -32.00
N SER A 10 7.93 47.83 -32.31
CA SER A 10 6.50 47.52 -32.16
C SER A 10 5.57 48.71 -32.28
N ARG A 11 5.86 49.60 -33.21
CA ARG A 11 4.91 50.73 -33.51
C ARG A 11 4.65 50.92 -34.99
N ALA A 12 4.16 49.93 -35.69
CA ALA A 12 3.84 50.12 -37.12
C ALA A 12 2.78 49.15 -37.69
N LEU A 13 1.67 48.87 -37.01
CA LEU A 13 0.57 48.12 -37.65
C LEU A 13 -0.79 48.82 -37.58
N THR A 14 -0.93 50.05 -37.07
CA THR A 14 -2.24 50.68 -36.91
C THR A 14 -2.39 52.06 -37.55
N SER A 15 -1.46 52.55 -38.33
CA SER A 15 -1.46 53.95 -38.83
C SER A 15 -2.02 54.16 -40.23
N GLY A 16 -2.69 53.18 -40.84
CA GLY A 16 -3.22 53.32 -42.20
C GLY A 16 -4.62 52.78 -42.45
N MET A 17 -5.32 52.25 -41.43
CA MET A 17 -6.62 51.66 -41.60
C MET A 17 -7.77 52.65 -41.41
N PRO A 18 -8.82 52.66 -42.28
CA PRO A 18 -10.03 53.44 -42.08
C PRO A 18 -10.70 53.10 -40.75
N PRO A 19 -11.44 54.03 -40.10
CA PRO A 19 -11.95 53.83 -38.76
C PRO A 19 -12.78 52.55 -38.58
N TRP A 20 -13.49 52.09 -39.58
CA TRP A 20 -14.25 50.87 -39.58
C TRP A 20 -13.36 49.59 -39.67
N GLY A 21 -12.17 49.66 -40.29
CA GLY A 21 -11.20 48.57 -40.26
C GLY A 21 -10.69 48.28 -38.82
N LYS A 22 -10.52 49.31 -38.00
CA LYS A 22 -10.17 49.17 -36.58
C LYS A 22 -11.26 48.49 -35.76
N VAL A 23 -12.52 48.79 -36.08
CA VAL A 23 -13.69 48.16 -35.43
C VAL A 23 -13.76 46.67 -35.79
N ILE A 24 -13.51 46.31 -37.06
CA ILE A 24 -13.49 44.89 -37.48
C ILE A 24 -12.38 44.11 -36.82
N VAL A 25 -11.18 44.67 -36.68
CA VAL A 25 -10.05 44.04 -35.99
C VAL A 25 -10.34 43.88 -34.49
N ALA A 26 -10.92 44.89 -33.86
CA ALA A 26 -11.31 44.82 -32.46
C ALA A 26 -12.41 43.75 -32.22
N LEU A 27 -13.35 43.62 -33.13
CA LEU A 27 -14.41 42.60 -33.09
C LEU A 27 -13.82 41.19 -33.27
N LEU A 28 -12.86 41.00 -34.18
CA LEU A 28 -12.17 39.72 -34.38
C LEU A 28 -11.37 39.30 -33.13
N ILE A 29 -10.68 40.26 -32.52
CA ILE A 29 -9.93 39.99 -31.25
C ILE A 29 -10.90 39.63 -30.15
N MET A 30 -12.04 40.30 -30.04
CA MET A 30 -13.06 39.99 -29.05
C MET A 30 -13.66 38.59 -29.26
N VAL A 31 -13.96 38.23 -30.48
CA VAL A 31 -14.48 36.88 -30.83
C VAL A 31 -13.40 35.81 -30.50
N ALA A 32 -12.15 36.06 -30.88
CA ALA A 32 -11.06 35.15 -30.58
C ALA A 32 -10.87 34.95 -29.07
N ALA A 33 -10.96 36.01 -28.26
CA ALA A 33 -10.88 35.97 -26.82
C ALA A 33 -12.03 35.16 -26.20
N VAL A 34 -13.27 35.35 -26.71
CA VAL A 34 -14.44 34.58 -26.27
C VAL A 34 -14.28 33.08 -26.60
N VAL A 35 -13.82 32.78 -27.83
CA VAL A 35 -13.59 31.39 -28.24
C VAL A 35 -12.51 30.71 -27.36
N VAL A 36 -11.42 31.40 -27.09
CA VAL A 36 -10.37 30.86 -26.16
C VAL A 36 -10.94 30.67 -24.80
N TRP A 37 -11.72 31.60 -24.27
CA TRP A 37 -12.31 31.47 -22.93
C TRP A 37 -13.30 30.30 -22.84
N VAL A 38 -14.16 30.10 -23.84
CA VAL A 38 -15.10 28.97 -23.92
C VAL A 38 -14.35 27.63 -24.06
N LEU A 39 -13.28 27.60 -24.86
CA LEU A 39 -12.46 26.40 -25.02
C LEU A 39 -11.71 26.05 -23.75
N ASP A 40 -11.19 27.04 -23.02
CA ASP A 40 -10.47 26.82 -21.75
C ASP A 40 -11.42 26.26 -20.69
N ASP A 41 -12.62 26.80 -20.57
CA ASP A 41 -13.65 26.33 -19.64
C ASP A 41 -14.12 24.90 -20.00
N TRP A 42 -14.35 24.61 -21.28
CA TRP A 42 -14.77 23.29 -21.74
C TRP A 42 -13.68 22.22 -21.67
N LEU A 43 -12.42 22.59 -21.92
CA LEU A 43 -11.28 21.70 -21.79
C LEU A 43 -10.95 21.40 -20.32
N SER A 44 -11.01 22.40 -19.45
CA SER A 44 -10.72 22.24 -18.02
C SER A 44 -11.70 21.28 -17.34
N GLU A 45 -12.97 21.32 -17.71
CA GLU A 45 -13.99 20.44 -17.14
C GLU A 45 -13.84 18.98 -17.64
N SER A 46 -13.47 18.80 -18.90
CA SER A 46 -13.30 17.46 -19.50
C SER A 46 -12.04 16.72 -18.99
N PHE A 47 -10.93 17.43 -18.73
CA PHE A 47 -9.69 16.80 -18.28
C PHE A 47 -9.67 16.49 -16.81
N THR A 48 -10.36 17.27 -15.96
CA THR A 48 -10.39 17.04 -14.51
C THR A 48 -11.27 15.84 -14.13
N VAL A 49 -12.41 15.66 -14.79
CA VAL A 49 -13.34 14.54 -14.52
C VAL A 49 -12.76 13.20 -14.97
N ASP A 50 -12.11 13.14 -16.14
CA ASP A 50 -11.58 11.88 -16.68
C ASP A 50 -10.32 11.39 -15.90
N THR A 51 -9.49 12.31 -15.44
CA THR A 51 -8.30 11.99 -14.63
C THR A 51 -8.69 11.53 -13.21
N ARG A 52 -9.70 12.15 -12.62
CA ARG A 52 -10.19 11.79 -11.29
C ARG A 52 -10.88 10.42 -11.30
N ASN A 53 -11.74 10.15 -12.26
CA ASN A 53 -12.41 8.86 -12.42
C ASN A 53 -11.41 7.71 -12.66
N ARG A 54 -10.35 7.94 -13.45
CA ARG A 54 -9.29 6.92 -13.67
C ARG A 54 -8.45 6.68 -12.43
N ALA A 55 -8.19 7.71 -11.62
CA ALA A 55 -7.47 7.56 -10.35
C ALA A 55 -8.32 6.82 -9.31
N GLU A 56 -9.60 7.14 -9.19
CA GLU A 56 -10.53 6.47 -8.28
C GLU A 56 -10.76 5.00 -8.68
N LEU A 57 -10.94 4.70 -9.97
CA LEU A 57 -11.07 3.32 -10.47
C LEU A 57 -9.81 2.49 -10.21
N ARG A 58 -8.62 3.07 -10.38
CA ARG A 58 -7.37 2.38 -10.07
C ARG A 58 -7.23 2.13 -8.57
N LEU A 59 -7.55 3.10 -7.73
CA LEU A 59 -7.53 2.94 -6.27
C LEU A 59 -8.49 1.86 -5.80
N VAL A 60 -9.72 1.81 -6.33
CA VAL A 60 -10.71 0.78 -5.98
C VAL A 60 -10.25 -0.61 -6.44
N LEU A 61 -9.66 -0.73 -7.64
CA LEU A 61 -9.12 -2.00 -8.14
C LEU A 61 -7.90 -2.46 -7.33
N TYR A 62 -7.00 -1.55 -6.95
CA TYR A 62 -5.86 -1.87 -6.09
C TYR A 62 -6.31 -2.22 -4.67
N ALA A 63 -7.25 -1.48 -4.10
CA ALA A 63 -7.79 -1.77 -2.77
C ALA A 63 -8.51 -3.13 -2.74
N GLY A 64 -9.32 -3.44 -3.76
CA GLY A 64 -10.01 -4.73 -3.85
C GLY A 64 -9.06 -5.92 -4.02
N ASN A 65 -7.98 -5.77 -4.78
CA ASN A 65 -6.96 -6.81 -4.91
C ASN A 65 -6.19 -7.04 -3.60
N ILE A 66 -5.86 -5.97 -2.89
CA ILE A 66 -5.19 -6.07 -1.57
C ILE A 66 -6.12 -6.72 -0.56
N GLU A 67 -7.38 -6.34 -0.53
CA GLU A 67 -8.37 -6.92 0.40
C GLU A 67 -8.59 -8.42 0.13
N ALA A 68 -8.69 -8.82 -1.14
CA ALA A 68 -8.82 -10.23 -1.52
C ALA A 68 -7.57 -11.04 -1.15
N GLU A 69 -6.37 -10.49 -1.32
CA GLU A 69 -5.11 -11.13 -0.94
C GLU A 69 -4.99 -11.24 0.60
N LEU A 70 -5.37 -10.18 1.33
CA LEU A 70 -5.41 -10.19 2.79
C LEU A 70 -6.37 -11.26 3.32
N GLN A 71 -7.58 -11.37 2.76
CA GLN A 71 -8.55 -12.38 3.16
C GLN A 71 -8.06 -13.80 2.89
N ARG A 72 -7.42 -14.03 1.75
CA ARG A 72 -6.85 -15.32 1.39
C ARG A 72 -5.73 -15.75 2.35
N THR A 73 -4.89 -14.81 2.76
CA THR A 73 -3.73 -15.09 3.62
C THR A 73 -4.12 -15.27 5.10
N GLN A 74 -5.24 -14.70 5.55
CA GLN A 74 -5.75 -14.85 6.93
C GLN A 74 -6.15 -16.29 7.28
N VAL A 75 -6.45 -17.13 6.29
CA VAL A 75 -6.83 -18.53 6.54
C VAL A 75 -5.67 -19.35 7.11
N VAL A 76 -4.44 -19.02 6.74
CA VAL A 76 -3.26 -19.77 7.18
C VAL A 76 -3.05 -19.76 8.70
N PRO A 77 -3.02 -18.61 9.39
CA PRO A 77 -2.93 -18.58 10.86
C PRO A 77 -4.09 -19.29 11.56
N ILE A 78 -5.28 -19.30 10.94
CA ILE A 78 -6.44 -20.03 11.48
C ILE A 78 -6.19 -21.54 11.45
N LEU A 79 -5.70 -22.06 10.35
CA LEU A 79 -5.39 -23.49 10.21
C LEU A 79 -4.25 -23.90 11.17
N LEU A 80 -3.15 -23.10 11.20
CA LEU A 80 -2.03 -23.34 12.11
C LEU A 80 -2.44 -23.31 13.56
N SER A 81 -3.29 -22.36 13.97
CA SER A 81 -3.77 -22.29 15.36
C SER A 81 -4.59 -23.48 15.82
N ARG A 82 -5.11 -24.27 14.89
CA ARG A 82 -5.90 -25.49 15.15
C ARG A 82 -5.11 -26.77 14.96
N ASP A 83 -3.88 -26.68 14.50
CA ASP A 83 -3.04 -27.84 14.24
C ASP A 83 -2.73 -28.57 15.56
N PRO A 84 -3.02 -29.88 15.68
CA PRO A 84 -2.80 -30.64 16.91
C PRO A 84 -1.31 -30.77 17.23
N ILE A 85 -0.43 -30.86 16.22
CA ILE A 85 1.02 -31.01 16.42
C ILE A 85 1.60 -29.74 17.06
N LEU A 86 1.17 -28.55 16.58
CA LEU A 86 1.62 -27.29 17.16
C LEU A 86 1.11 -27.10 18.59
N ARG A 87 -0.13 -27.54 18.87
CA ARG A 87 -0.66 -27.54 20.24
C ARG A 87 0.13 -28.45 21.17
N GLU A 88 0.33 -29.69 20.76
CA GLU A 88 1.09 -30.68 21.53
C GLU A 88 2.52 -30.20 21.78
N ALA A 89 3.17 -29.62 20.78
CA ALA A 89 4.50 -29.04 20.92
C ALA A 89 4.57 -27.94 21.99
N LEU A 90 3.55 -27.04 22.01
CA LEU A 90 3.47 -25.97 23.01
C LEU A 90 3.14 -26.49 24.42
N GLU A 91 2.31 -27.54 24.55
CA GLU A 91 1.94 -28.14 25.81
C GLU A 91 3.09 -28.95 26.40
N SER A 92 3.78 -29.74 25.57
CA SER A 92 4.88 -30.61 26.01
C SER A 92 6.22 -29.90 26.10
N GLY A 93 6.38 -28.74 25.44
CA GLY A 93 7.66 -28.06 25.28
C GLY A 93 8.64 -28.78 24.34
N ASN A 94 8.17 -29.77 23.59
CA ASN A 94 8.99 -30.51 22.64
C ASN A 94 8.80 -30.00 21.21
N TYR A 95 9.77 -29.26 20.71
CA TYR A 95 9.72 -28.62 19.40
C TYR A 95 10.57 -29.33 18.33
N ALA A 96 10.99 -30.57 18.55
CA ALA A 96 11.96 -31.25 17.68
C ALA A 96 11.48 -31.40 16.22
N THR A 97 10.18 -31.66 16.00
CA THR A 97 9.58 -31.85 14.68
C THR A 97 8.91 -30.61 14.12
N THR A 98 8.67 -29.61 14.95
CA THR A 98 7.93 -28.39 14.61
C THR A 98 8.57 -27.58 13.48
N PRO A 99 9.91 -27.37 13.43
CA PRO A 99 10.52 -26.62 12.33
C PRO A 99 10.28 -27.23 10.95
N GLN A 100 10.32 -28.56 10.83
CA GLN A 100 10.05 -29.25 9.56
C GLN A 100 8.62 -29.06 9.11
N LEU A 101 7.66 -29.13 10.04
CA LEU A 101 6.26 -28.84 9.76
C LEU A 101 6.08 -27.39 9.26
N LEU A 102 6.68 -26.42 9.95
CA LEU A 102 6.60 -25.01 9.57
C LEU A 102 7.23 -24.74 8.19
N ILE A 103 8.35 -25.40 7.86
CA ILE A 103 9.01 -25.28 6.53
C ILE A 103 8.10 -25.82 5.41
N GLY A 104 7.46 -26.97 5.64
CA GLY A 104 6.50 -27.52 4.69
C GLY A 104 5.34 -26.54 4.43
N LEU A 105 4.73 -26.05 5.49
CA LEU A 105 3.63 -25.08 5.40
C LEU A 105 4.06 -23.75 4.79
N GLN A 106 5.26 -23.27 5.07
CA GLN A 106 5.82 -22.06 4.45
C GLN A 106 5.84 -22.17 2.92
N SER A 107 6.28 -23.33 2.42
CA SER A 107 6.34 -23.60 0.98
C SER A 107 4.95 -23.62 0.35
N ASP A 108 3.97 -24.25 1.03
CA ASP A 108 2.61 -24.43 0.53
C ASP A 108 1.83 -23.11 0.46
N VAL A 109 2.07 -22.21 1.42
CA VAL A 109 1.35 -20.93 1.52
C VAL A 109 2.11 -19.76 0.92
N GLY A 110 3.37 -19.94 0.55
CA GLY A 110 4.22 -18.88 0.01
C GLY A 110 4.58 -17.79 1.03
N ALA A 111 4.58 -18.13 2.34
CA ALA A 111 4.96 -17.20 3.39
C ALA A 111 6.47 -16.92 3.37
N ALA A 112 6.87 -15.69 3.72
CA ALA A 112 8.30 -15.34 3.82
C ALA A 112 8.96 -16.04 5.03
N SER A 113 8.26 -16.12 6.17
CA SER A 113 8.68 -16.84 7.36
C SER A 113 7.46 -17.20 8.22
N ILE A 114 7.59 -18.26 9.02
CA ILE A 114 6.61 -18.64 10.04
C ILE A 114 7.38 -18.84 11.35
N GLU A 115 6.86 -18.26 12.41
CA GLU A 115 7.42 -18.31 13.75
C GLU A 115 6.35 -18.83 14.72
N LEU A 116 6.73 -19.72 15.63
CA LEU A 116 5.90 -20.17 16.75
C LEU A 116 6.49 -19.60 18.04
N LEU A 117 5.66 -18.89 18.80
CA LEU A 117 6.06 -18.25 20.05
C LEU A 117 5.33 -18.91 21.22
N ASP A 118 6.03 -19.07 22.33
CA ASP A 118 5.42 -19.50 23.59
C ASP A 118 4.67 -18.36 24.30
N THR A 119 4.10 -18.65 25.46
CA THR A 119 3.36 -17.67 26.28
C THR A 119 4.21 -16.50 26.76
N SER A 120 5.54 -16.64 26.81
CA SER A 120 6.47 -15.58 27.19
C SER A 120 6.85 -14.67 26.01
N GLY A 121 6.49 -15.04 24.78
CA GLY A 121 6.87 -14.34 23.56
C GLY A 121 8.24 -14.74 23.03
N ARG A 122 8.77 -15.88 23.48
CA ARG A 122 10.01 -16.45 22.95
C ARG A 122 9.70 -17.29 21.72
N VAL A 123 10.48 -17.12 20.66
CA VAL A 123 10.38 -17.95 19.45
C VAL A 123 10.93 -19.35 19.76
N VAL A 124 10.04 -20.35 19.79
CA VAL A 124 10.35 -21.75 20.12
C VAL A 124 10.52 -22.63 18.89
N ALA A 125 9.91 -22.22 17.75
CA ALA A 125 10.16 -22.83 16.45
C ALA A 125 10.02 -21.76 15.36
N ALA A 126 10.81 -21.87 14.31
CA ALA A 126 10.77 -20.96 13.16
C ALA A 126 11.27 -21.66 11.90
N THR A 127 10.80 -21.17 10.74
CA THR A 127 11.34 -21.59 9.43
C THR A 127 12.75 -21.03 9.21
N ASP A 128 13.03 -19.86 9.75
CA ASP A 128 14.37 -19.26 9.79
C ASP A 128 15.03 -19.57 11.14
N ARG A 129 16.08 -20.38 11.12
CA ARG A 129 16.80 -20.80 12.34
C ARG A 129 17.46 -19.64 13.10
N VAL A 130 17.79 -18.55 12.43
CA VAL A 130 18.41 -17.37 13.05
C VAL A 130 17.45 -16.73 14.08
N ARG A 131 16.15 -16.93 13.90
CA ARG A 131 15.11 -16.36 14.75
C ARG A 131 14.78 -17.20 15.99
N LEU A 132 15.29 -18.43 16.09
CA LEU A 132 15.07 -19.27 17.25
C LEU A 132 15.61 -18.64 18.53
N GLY A 133 14.80 -18.65 19.58
CA GLY A 133 15.15 -18.10 20.88
C GLY A 133 15.03 -16.57 20.99
N VAL A 134 14.73 -15.86 19.91
CA VAL A 134 14.48 -14.41 19.93
C VAL A 134 13.29 -14.11 20.82
N ASN A 135 13.39 -13.07 21.64
CA ASN A 135 12.29 -12.62 22.49
C ASN A 135 11.49 -11.52 21.76
N ARG A 136 10.20 -11.77 21.55
CA ARG A 136 9.23 -10.85 20.94
C ARG A 136 8.13 -10.41 21.92
N SER A 137 8.38 -10.54 23.22
CA SER A 137 7.36 -10.22 24.24
C SER A 137 6.85 -8.78 24.19
N THR A 138 7.64 -7.86 23.64
CA THR A 138 7.27 -6.44 23.45
C THR A 138 6.79 -6.11 22.02
N ASP A 139 6.82 -7.07 21.11
CA ASP A 139 6.33 -6.90 19.75
C ASP A 139 4.80 -6.68 19.77
N PRO A 140 4.28 -5.59 19.20
CA PRO A 140 2.83 -5.33 19.15
C PRO A 140 2.05 -6.49 18.53
N LEU A 141 2.59 -7.13 17.49
CA LEU A 141 1.94 -8.25 16.82
C LEU A 141 1.77 -9.46 17.74
N PHE A 142 2.76 -9.73 18.62
CA PHE A 142 2.65 -10.77 19.65
C PHE A 142 1.66 -10.38 20.73
N VAL A 143 1.80 -9.16 21.29
CA VAL A 143 0.96 -8.67 22.40
C VAL A 143 -0.52 -8.69 22.03
N ASP A 144 -0.83 -8.15 20.87
CA ASP A 144 -2.21 -8.05 20.37
C ASP A 144 -2.72 -9.41 19.89
N GLY A 145 -1.89 -10.19 19.18
CA GLY A 145 -2.20 -11.54 18.72
C GLY A 145 -2.56 -12.49 19.87
N ARG A 146 -1.85 -12.39 20.99
CA ARG A 146 -2.15 -13.17 22.19
C ARG A 146 -3.50 -12.86 22.81
N ARG A 147 -3.94 -11.59 22.74
CA ARG A 147 -5.21 -11.12 23.32
C ARG A 147 -6.41 -11.35 22.40
N ALA A 148 -6.19 -11.21 21.09
CA ALA A 148 -7.25 -11.30 20.10
C ALA A 148 -7.84 -12.72 20.01
N SER A 149 -9.13 -12.80 19.73
CA SER A 149 -9.83 -14.03 19.38
C SER A 149 -9.67 -14.38 17.91
N GLU A 150 -9.35 -13.39 17.10
CA GLU A 150 -9.22 -13.47 15.66
C GLU A 150 -7.76 -13.29 15.22
N THR A 151 -7.51 -13.56 13.94
CA THR A 151 -6.21 -13.27 13.34
C THR A 151 -6.03 -11.77 13.25
N ILE A 152 -4.95 -11.25 13.79
CA ILE A 152 -4.54 -9.86 13.59
C ILE A 152 -3.48 -9.78 12.49
N PHE A 153 -3.34 -8.61 11.89
CA PHE A 153 -2.28 -8.35 10.93
C PHE A 153 -1.61 -7.00 11.19
N ALA A 154 -0.37 -6.89 10.77
CA ALA A 154 0.39 -5.66 10.79
C ALA A 154 1.25 -5.55 9.53
N VAL A 155 1.57 -4.33 9.14
CA VAL A 155 2.57 -4.08 8.13
C VAL A 155 3.93 -4.02 8.79
N GLN A 156 4.87 -4.86 8.36
CA GLN A 156 6.24 -4.89 8.87
C GLN A 156 7.25 -4.63 7.77
N GLN A 157 8.34 -3.99 8.12
CA GLN A 157 9.47 -3.84 7.23
C GLN A 157 10.23 -5.17 7.14
N ARG A 158 10.58 -5.60 5.94
CA ARG A 158 11.36 -6.81 5.70
C ARG A 158 12.85 -6.53 5.83
N ASP A 159 13.60 -7.53 6.28
CA ASP A 159 15.07 -7.46 6.37
C ASP A 159 15.74 -7.22 5.00
N SER A 160 15.11 -7.68 3.91
CA SER A 160 15.54 -7.44 2.52
C SER A 160 15.17 -6.06 1.97
N GLY A 161 14.56 -5.19 2.79
CA GLY A 161 13.97 -3.93 2.36
C GLY A 161 12.53 -4.08 1.87
N GLY A 162 11.78 -2.96 1.84
CA GLY A 162 10.35 -2.95 1.52
C GLY A 162 9.46 -3.36 2.71
N TYR A 163 8.16 -3.46 2.44
CA TYR A 163 7.15 -3.78 3.43
C TYR A 163 6.47 -5.10 3.10
N GLY A 164 5.98 -5.78 4.11
CA GLY A 164 5.20 -7.00 3.99
C GLY A 164 4.10 -7.05 5.04
N PHE A 165 3.15 -7.95 4.84
CA PHE A 165 2.11 -8.23 5.82
C PHE A 165 2.59 -9.34 6.76
N ALA A 166 2.41 -9.14 8.06
CA ALA A 166 2.61 -10.13 9.09
C ALA A 166 1.27 -10.41 9.76
N TYR A 167 1.02 -11.68 10.07
CA TYR A 167 -0.21 -12.14 10.69
C TYR A 167 0.12 -12.86 11.98
N ALA A 168 -0.70 -12.69 13.01
CA ALA A 168 -0.57 -13.40 14.27
C ALA A 168 -1.93 -13.91 14.74
N ARG A 169 -1.92 -15.09 15.35
CA ARG A 169 -3.08 -15.69 15.98
C ARG A 169 -2.67 -16.52 17.18
N ALA A 170 -3.42 -16.38 18.28
CA ALA A 170 -3.22 -17.19 19.45
C ALA A 170 -3.60 -18.65 19.21
N ILE A 171 -2.76 -19.56 19.65
CA ILE A 171 -3.06 -20.98 19.78
C ILE A 171 -3.64 -21.19 21.17
N ARG A 172 -4.84 -21.76 21.25
CA ARG A 172 -5.60 -21.88 22.49
C ARG A 172 -6.14 -23.29 22.69
N VAL A 173 -6.25 -23.66 23.98
CA VAL A 173 -7.03 -24.82 24.43
C VAL A 173 -8.06 -24.31 25.43
N GLY A 174 -9.33 -24.37 25.04
CA GLY A 174 -10.38 -23.69 25.81
C GLY A 174 -10.13 -22.18 25.90
N SER A 175 -10.03 -21.67 27.12
CA SER A 175 -9.74 -20.25 27.40
C SER A 175 -8.23 -19.95 27.57
N GLN A 176 -7.41 -20.99 27.68
CA GLN A 176 -5.97 -20.85 27.92
C GLN A 176 -5.21 -20.62 26.62
N VAL A 177 -4.37 -19.58 26.58
CA VAL A 177 -3.42 -19.33 25.49
C VAL A 177 -2.17 -20.16 25.74
N LEU A 178 -1.77 -20.97 24.75
CA LEU A 178 -0.54 -21.76 24.78
C LEU A 178 0.63 -21.04 24.09
N GLY A 179 0.32 -20.21 23.09
CA GLY A 179 1.32 -19.49 22.32
C GLY A 179 0.68 -18.67 21.18
N VAL A 180 1.51 -18.15 20.30
CA VAL A 180 1.10 -17.35 19.13
C VAL A 180 1.86 -17.83 17.90
#